data_55d238ebc8775375d6fa09ac335a0bcf
#
_entry.id   55d238ebc8775375d6fa09ac335a0bcf
#
_cell.length_a   1.000
_cell.length_b   1.000
_cell.length_c   1.000
_cell.angle_alpha   90.00
_cell.angle_beta   90.00
_cell.angle_gamma   90.00
#
_symmetry.space_group_name_H-M   'P 1'
#
loop_
_entity.id
_entity.type
_entity.pdbx_description
1 polymer ?
#
loop_
_entity_poly.entity_id
_entity_poly.type
_entity_poly.pdbx_seq_one_letter_code
_entity_poly.pdbx_strand_id
1 'polypeptide(L)'
;MNTLLLRRLSRSLMRTKLRVLTVVLLITLSVYAGIVFSEHSRNADKVYDDFYDETNFSDLLITTYEIDSRENLSSICDSFENEACETSLVLSGQANRLVDSDQPEWLISTFYGLENGVVNSIWAIEGSIEPGVGEIVIDAHFAQDKDIEMKIGDSIEIIVGEGGSQTLEVVGFANSPLELFYAEPGSILPQTSTFVVGYLDVEYLATISGNTFDARNTLSIDLKGTPQFDLSDTDENEGEELQVLKDEISLFMTEAETNGTVADRGDLSAELLRLDKEGIENSTPFILGVLLFISGLVIAVSLD
;
A
#
# COMPACT_ATOMS: atom_id res chain seq x y z
N MET A 1 -20.39 -0.52 56.13
CA MET A 1 -19.87 0.68 55.42
C MET A 1 -20.82 1.83 55.70
N ASN A 2 -20.36 2.93 56.32
CA ASN A 2 -21.20 3.94 56.96
C ASN A 2 -22.06 4.72 55.99
N THR A 3 -23.37 4.55 56.03
CA THR A 3 -24.39 5.29 55.26
C THR A 3 -24.29 6.80 55.39
N LEU A 4 -23.74 7.29 56.52
CA LEU A 4 -23.47 8.72 56.74
C LEU A 4 -22.33 9.27 55.90
N LEU A 5 -21.26 8.48 55.67
CA LEU A 5 -20.14 8.83 54.78
C LEU A 5 -20.62 8.94 53.35
N LEU A 6 -21.38 7.96 52.87
CA LEU A 6 -21.96 7.97 51.50
C LEU A 6 -22.88 9.16 51.25
N ARG A 7 -23.70 9.55 52.26
CA ARG A 7 -24.57 10.75 52.14
C ARG A 7 -23.77 12.06 52.11
N ARG A 8 -22.68 12.15 52.87
CA ARG A 8 -21.79 13.33 52.83
C ARG A 8 -21.05 13.41 51.53
N LEU A 9 -20.52 12.30 51.04
CA LEU A 9 -19.85 12.19 49.73
C LEU A 9 -20.81 12.60 48.57
N SER A 10 -22.01 12.06 48.56
CA SER A 10 -23.06 12.39 47.57
C SER A 10 -23.43 13.88 47.56
N ARG A 11 -23.55 14.50 48.76
CA ARG A 11 -23.84 15.95 48.83
C ARG A 11 -22.65 16.81 48.38
N SER A 12 -21.42 16.42 48.65
CA SER A 12 -20.22 17.10 48.19
C SER A 12 -20.11 16.98 46.68
N LEU A 13 -20.32 15.80 46.10
CA LEU A 13 -20.35 15.54 44.66
C LEU A 13 -21.44 16.36 43.94
N MET A 14 -22.63 16.50 44.57
CA MET A 14 -23.71 17.32 44.00
C MET A 14 -23.41 18.83 43.99
N ARG A 15 -22.61 19.33 44.92
CA ARG A 15 -22.18 20.74 44.96
C ARG A 15 -21.11 21.05 43.89
N THR A 16 -20.28 20.05 43.54
CA THR A 16 -19.20 20.17 42.54
C THR A 16 -19.49 19.36 41.26
N LYS A 17 -20.76 19.11 40.97
CA LYS A 17 -21.20 18.24 39.90
C LYS A 17 -20.58 18.54 38.51
N LEU A 18 -20.40 19.82 38.16
CA LEU A 18 -19.74 20.23 36.93
C LEU A 18 -18.24 19.80 36.91
N ARG A 19 -17.54 20.02 38.04
CA ARG A 19 -16.11 19.61 38.14
C ARG A 19 -15.95 18.11 38.07
N VAL A 20 -16.79 17.35 38.81
CA VAL A 20 -16.81 15.89 38.77
C VAL A 20 -17.13 15.37 37.36
N LEU A 21 -18.11 15.97 36.72
CA LEU A 21 -18.48 15.62 35.34
C LEU A 21 -17.30 15.85 34.37
N THR A 22 -16.61 16.98 34.46
CA THR A 22 -15.44 17.28 33.62
C THR A 22 -14.33 16.27 33.83
N VAL A 23 -14.01 15.91 35.09
CA VAL A 23 -13.00 14.92 35.42
C VAL A 23 -13.35 13.54 34.86
N VAL A 24 -14.59 13.10 35.07
CA VAL A 24 -15.07 11.81 34.55
C VAL A 24 -15.00 11.81 33.02
N LEU A 25 -15.41 12.89 32.37
CA LEU A 25 -15.39 13.02 30.92
C LEU A 25 -13.95 12.96 30.37
N LEU A 26 -12.98 13.65 31.02
CA LEU A 26 -11.58 13.61 30.64
C LEU A 26 -10.97 12.23 30.81
N ILE A 27 -11.24 11.55 31.93
CA ILE A 27 -10.76 10.18 32.15
C ILE A 27 -11.36 9.23 31.11
N THR A 28 -12.66 9.34 30.86
CA THR A 28 -13.35 8.52 29.86
C THR A 28 -12.76 8.76 28.46
N LEU A 29 -12.50 10.02 28.08
CA LEU A 29 -11.88 10.36 26.81
C LEU A 29 -10.47 9.80 26.69
N SER A 30 -9.66 9.91 27.76
CA SER A 30 -8.29 9.38 27.77
C SER A 30 -8.28 7.84 27.62
N VAL A 31 -9.14 7.13 28.35
CA VAL A 31 -9.26 5.67 28.24
C VAL A 31 -9.78 5.27 26.86
N TYR A 32 -10.80 5.97 26.37
CA TYR A 32 -11.35 5.72 25.03
C TYR A 32 -10.28 5.92 23.94
N ALA A 33 -9.54 7.04 23.99
CA ALA A 33 -8.45 7.28 23.04
C ALA A 33 -7.40 6.15 23.09
N GLY A 34 -7.00 5.72 24.31
CA GLY A 34 -6.05 4.62 24.46
C GLY A 34 -6.53 3.31 23.84
N ILE A 35 -7.79 2.97 24.04
CA ILE A 35 -8.38 1.76 23.45
C ILE A 35 -8.43 1.90 21.92
N VAL A 36 -8.90 3.04 21.40
CA VAL A 36 -9.01 3.26 19.95
C VAL A 36 -7.65 3.16 19.27
N PHE A 37 -6.62 3.80 19.81
CA PHE A 37 -5.28 3.74 19.20
C PHE A 37 -4.69 2.32 19.27
N SER A 38 -4.82 1.63 20.41
CA SER A 38 -4.30 0.26 20.56
C SER A 38 -5.02 -0.75 19.65
N GLU A 39 -6.35 -0.64 19.53
CA GLU A 39 -7.12 -1.53 18.65
C GLU A 39 -6.90 -1.18 17.17
N HIS A 40 -6.69 0.11 16.86
CA HIS A 40 -6.38 0.53 15.49
C HIS A 40 -5.06 -0.09 15.00
N SER A 41 -3.99 0.02 15.79
CA SER A 41 -2.70 -0.58 15.45
C SER A 41 -2.84 -2.09 15.24
N ARG A 42 -3.40 -2.81 16.22
CA ARG A 42 -3.56 -4.27 16.13
C ARG A 42 -4.43 -4.74 14.97
N ASN A 43 -5.48 -3.98 14.63
CA ASN A 43 -6.33 -4.33 13.49
C ASN A 43 -5.65 -4.01 12.16
N ALA A 44 -4.88 -2.92 12.11
CA ALA A 44 -4.12 -2.57 10.91
C ALA A 44 -3.12 -3.67 10.56
N ASP A 45 -2.33 -4.17 11.55
CA ASP A 45 -1.40 -5.28 11.32
C ASP A 45 -2.10 -6.46 10.65
N LYS A 46 -3.14 -6.95 11.31
CA LYS A 46 -3.85 -8.12 10.79
C LYS A 46 -4.41 -7.91 9.38
N VAL A 47 -4.94 -6.73 9.09
CA VAL A 47 -5.51 -6.44 7.76
C VAL A 47 -4.41 -6.38 6.69
N TYR A 48 -3.26 -5.78 7.03
CA TYR A 48 -2.16 -5.71 6.08
C TYR A 48 -1.47 -7.06 5.89
N ASP A 49 -1.25 -7.81 6.97
CA ASP A 49 -0.66 -9.15 6.89
C ASP A 49 -1.55 -10.09 6.07
N ASP A 50 -2.86 -10.16 6.39
CA ASP A 50 -3.83 -10.95 5.61
C ASP A 50 -3.84 -10.54 4.12
N PHE A 51 -3.73 -9.23 3.82
CA PHE A 51 -3.69 -8.71 2.44
C PHE A 51 -2.40 -9.11 1.70
N TYR A 52 -1.25 -8.94 2.34
CA TYR A 52 0.03 -9.30 1.73
C TYR A 52 0.17 -10.82 1.52
N ASP A 53 -0.34 -11.62 2.47
CA ASP A 53 -0.38 -13.07 2.34
C ASP A 53 -1.27 -13.52 1.17
N GLU A 54 -2.48 -12.95 1.07
CA GLU A 54 -3.43 -13.33 0.01
C GLU A 54 -3.01 -12.83 -1.37
N THR A 55 -2.22 -11.76 -1.46
CA THR A 55 -1.66 -11.24 -2.72
C THR A 55 -0.32 -11.88 -3.08
N ASN A 56 0.22 -12.75 -2.24
CA ASN A 56 1.54 -13.36 -2.37
C ASN A 56 2.62 -12.30 -2.64
N PHE A 57 2.84 -11.43 -1.64
CA PHE A 57 3.77 -10.32 -1.75
C PHE A 57 5.20 -10.80 -1.91
N SER A 58 5.88 -10.39 -2.97
CA SER A 58 7.23 -10.85 -3.31
C SER A 58 8.27 -10.50 -2.25
N ASP A 59 9.24 -11.39 -2.05
CA ASP A 59 10.44 -11.13 -1.25
C ASP A 59 11.42 -10.22 -1.97
N LEU A 60 11.55 -10.41 -3.28
CA LEU A 60 12.42 -9.62 -4.15
C LEU A 60 11.65 -9.11 -5.37
N LEU A 61 11.92 -7.86 -5.71
CA LEU A 61 11.45 -7.22 -6.93
C LEU A 61 12.66 -6.75 -7.75
N ILE A 62 12.81 -7.32 -8.93
CA ILE A 62 13.84 -6.92 -9.88
C ILE A 62 13.19 -6.02 -10.93
N THR A 63 13.75 -4.84 -11.14
CA THR A 63 13.30 -3.93 -12.20
C THR A 63 14.49 -3.62 -13.11
N THR A 64 14.34 -3.92 -14.41
CA THR A 64 15.36 -3.63 -15.41
C THR A 64 15.16 -2.23 -16.00
N TYR A 65 16.26 -1.55 -16.33
CA TYR A 65 16.21 -0.22 -16.93
C TYR A 65 15.79 -0.26 -18.39
N GLU A 66 16.00 -1.39 -19.06
CA GLU A 66 15.61 -1.64 -20.42
C GLU A 66 14.56 -2.75 -20.46
N ILE A 67 13.69 -2.67 -21.45
CA ILE A 67 12.70 -3.72 -21.69
C ILE A 67 13.42 -4.92 -22.31
N ASP A 68 13.17 -6.09 -21.73
CA ASP A 68 13.74 -7.35 -22.19
C ASP A 68 12.63 -8.34 -22.60
N SER A 69 13.01 -9.52 -23.04
CA SER A 69 12.06 -10.60 -23.32
C SER A 69 11.68 -11.35 -22.05
N ARG A 70 10.49 -11.92 -22.04
CA ARG A 70 10.02 -12.81 -20.98
C ARG A 70 11.03 -13.94 -20.69
N GLU A 71 11.59 -14.55 -21.76
CA GLU A 71 12.52 -15.67 -21.68
C GLU A 71 13.79 -15.28 -20.90
N ASN A 72 14.38 -14.13 -21.24
CA ASN A 72 15.59 -13.65 -20.58
C ASN A 72 15.36 -13.37 -19.09
N LEU A 73 14.30 -12.64 -18.75
CA LEU A 73 13.97 -12.37 -17.34
C LEU A 73 13.64 -13.65 -16.56
N SER A 74 12.87 -14.56 -17.15
CA SER A 74 12.57 -15.84 -16.50
C SER A 74 13.81 -16.70 -16.25
N SER A 75 14.88 -16.53 -17.00
CA SER A 75 16.13 -17.26 -16.78
C SER A 75 16.78 -16.92 -15.43
N ILE A 76 16.48 -15.74 -14.88
CA ILE A 76 16.93 -15.35 -13.55
C ILE A 76 16.24 -16.24 -12.51
N CYS A 77 14.93 -16.51 -12.65
CA CYS A 77 14.21 -17.41 -11.77
C CYS A 77 14.79 -18.82 -11.71
N ASP A 78 15.24 -19.33 -12.86
CA ASP A 78 15.81 -20.68 -12.96
C ASP A 78 17.20 -20.80 -12.27
N SER A 79 17.80 -19.67 -11.95
CA SER A 79 19.14 -19.60 -11.36
C SER A 79 19.16 -19.66 -9.84
N PHE A 80 17.99 -19.48 -9.19
CA PHE A 80 17.83 -19.42 -7.74
C PHE A 80 16.69 -20.31 -7.25
N GLU A 81 16.81 -20.80 -6.00
CA GLU A 81 15.70 -21.49 -5.35
C GLU A 81 14.60 -20.51 -4.99
N ASN A 82 13.44 -20.65 -5.61
CA ASN A 82 12.24 -19.87 -5.35
C ASN A 82 11.02 -20.78 -5.20
N GLU A 83 9.95 -20.26 -4.61
CA GLU A 83 8.65 -20.92 -4.52
C GLU A 83 7.75 -20.51 -5.69
N ALA A 84 7.80 -19.22 -6.02
CA ALA A 84 7.12 -18.66 -7.18
C ALA A 84 7.95 -17.52 -7.79
N CYS A 85 7.77 -17.32 -9.08
CA CYS A 85 8.45 -16.25 -9.80
C CYS A 85 7.58 -15.81 -10.98
N GLU A 86 7.39 -14.51 -11.13
CA GLU A 86 6.54 -13.96 -12.17
C GLU A 86 7.15 -12.73 -12.83
N THR A 87 7.10 -12.70 -14.16
CA THR A 87 7.51 -11.54 -14.95
C THR A 87 6.35 -10.59 -15.17
N SER A 88 6.62 -9.31 -15.25
CA SER A 88 5.63 -8.30 -15.61
C SER A 88 6.23 -7.17 -16.45
N LEU A 89 5.36 -6.33 -17.01
CA LEU A 89 5.73 -5.13 -17.73
C LEU A 89 5.19 -3.92 -16.99
N VAL A 90 6.04 -3.05 -16.49
CA VAL A 90 5.66 -1.84 -15.79
C VAL A 90 6.10 -0.63 -16.59
N LEU A 91 5.16 0.20 -16.99
CA LEU A 91 5.41 1.35 -17.86
C LEU A 91 4.82 2.62 -17.27
N SER A 92 5.59 3.70 -17.34
CA SER A 92 5.08 5.03 -17.04
C SER A 92 4.36 5.60 -18.27
N GLY A 93 3.32 6.38 -18.02
CA GLY A 93 2.54 7.01 -19.07
C GLY A 93 1.66 8.14 -18.54
N GLN A 94 0.60 8.42 -19.25
CA GLN A 94 -0.40 9.41 -18.86
C GLN A 94 -1.80 8.83 -19.04
N ALA A 95 -2.73 9.24 -18.18
CA ALA A 95 -4.14 8.88 -18.26
C ALA A 95 -5.02 10.14 -18.22
N ASN A 96 -6.09 10.12 -19.00
CA ASN A 96 -7.11 11.16 -19.04
C ASN A 96 -8.48 10.52 -18.81
N ARG A 97 -9.14 10.87 -17.71
CA ARG A 97 -10.49 10.39 -17.39
C ARG A 97 -11.61 11.18 -18.09
N LEU A 98 -11.29 12.38 -18.59
CA LEU A 98 -12.24 13.26 -19.25
C LEU A 98 -12.21 13.08 -20.77
N VAL A 99 -12.47 11.84 -21.23
CA VAL A 99 -12.31 11.41 -22.64
C VAL A 99 -13.08 12.31 -23.62
N ASP A 100 -14.27 12.75 -23.26
CA ASP A 100 -15.14 13.57 -24.12
C ASP A 100 -15.07 15.08 -23.81
N SER A 101 -14.06 15.52 -23.04
CA SER A 101 -13.92 16.91 -22.63
C SER A 101 -13.08 17.72 -23.63
N ASP A 102 -13.52 18.95 -23.91
CA ASP A 102 -12.71 19.93 -24.65
C ASP A 102 -11.44 20.37 -23.88
N GLN A 103 -11.35 20.00 -22.61
CA GLN A 103 -10.20 20.27 -21.73
C GLN A 103 -9.76 18.95 -21.05
N PRO A 104 -8.95 18.13 -21.74
CA PRO A 104 -8.43 16.90 -21.15
C PRO A 104 -7.52 17.21 -19.95
N GLU A 105 -7.64 16.41 -18.93
CA GLU A 105 -6.77 16.45 -17.74
C GLU A 105 -5.87 15.22 -17.75
N TRP A 106 -4.65 15.39 -18.20
CA TRP A 106 -3.65 14.33 -18.25
C TRP A 106 -2.92 14.20 -16.92
N LEU A 107 -3.05 13.04 -16.29
CA LEU A 107 -2.40 12.67 -15.04
C LEU A 107 -1.22 11.75 -15.30
N ILE A 108 -0.15 11.89 -14.53
CA ILE A 108 0.95 10.91 -14.51
C ILE A 108 0.37 9.56 -14.13
N SER A 109 0.85 8.51 -14.78
CA SER A 109 0.30 7.18 -14.58
C SER A 109 1.36 6.11 -14.63
N THR A 110 1.15 5.03 -13.88
CA THR A 110 1.90 3.79 -13.98
C THR A 110 0.95 2.68 -14.42
N PHE A 111 1.38 1.90 -15.40
CA PHE A 111 0.61 0.77 -15.92
C PHE A 111 1.36 -0.53 -15.67
N TYR A 112 0.69 -1.47 -15.03
CA TYR A 112 1.17 -2.81 -14.72
C TYR A 112 0.55 -3.81 -15.68
N GLY A 113 1.38 -4.54 -16.41
CA GLY A 113 0.95 -5.67 -17.20
C GLY A 113 0.86 -6.93 -16.35
N LEU A 114 -0.36 -7.40 -16.11
CA LEU A 114 -0.63 -8.62 -15.35
C LEU A 114 -0.43 -9.87 -16.22
N GLU A 115 0.24 -10.88 -15.67
CA GLU A 115 0.41 -12.17 -16.33
C GLU A 115 -0.48 -13.25 -15.70
N ASN A 116 0.04 -14.02 -14.75
CA ASN A 116 -0.73 -15.12 -14.14
C ASN A 116 -1.27 -14.78 -12.74
N GLY A 117 -0.78 -13.70 -12.14
CA GLY A 117 -1.18 -13.27 -10.79
C GLY A 117 -0.77 -14.26 -9.70
N VAL A 118 0.41 -14.87 -9.83
CA VAL A 118 0.94 -15.83 -8.84
C VAL A 118 1.71 -15.11 -7.73
N VAL A 119 2.44 -14.04 -8.09
CA VAL A 119 3.20 -13.19 -7.16
C VAL A 119 2.77 -11.76 -7.36
N ASN A 120 2.60 -11.01 -6.29
CA ASN A 120 2.09 -9.65 -6.29
C ASN A 120 0.72 -9.52 -6.99
N SER A 121 -0.16 -10.51 -6.79
CA SER A 121 -1.51 -10.48 -7.37
C SER A 121 -2.30 -9.28 -6.86
N ILE A 122 -3.16 -8.71 -7.71
CA ILE A 122 -4.02 -7.61 -7.30
C ILE A 122 -5.26 -8.11 -6.57
N TRP A 123 -5.66 -7.38 -5.54
CA TRP A 123 -6.84 -7.67 -4.72
C TRP A 123 -8.08 -6.99 -5.28
N ALA A 124 -9.08 -7.78 -5.65
CA ALA A 124 -10.34 -7.25 -6.17
C ALA A 124 -11.12 -6.44 -5.12
N ILE A 125 -11.49 -5.22 -5.45
CA ILE A 125 -12.40 -4.38 -4.66
C ILE A 125 -13.79 -4.39 -5.29
N GLU A 126 -13.89 -4.23 -6.62
CA GLU A 126 -15.14 -4.26 -7.35
C GLU A 126 -14.89 -4.66 -8.81
N GLY A 127 -15.78 -5.42 -9.40
CA GLY A 127 -15.72 -5.83 -10.81
C GLY A 127 -14.74 -6.95 -11.11
N SER A 128 -14.20 -6.97 -12.34
CA SER A 128 -13.22 -7.94 -12.80
C SER A 128 -11.81 -7.47 -12.54
N ILE A 129 -10.92 -8.40 -12.16
CA ILE A 129 -9.47 -8.15 -12.08
C ILE A 129 -8.69 -8.80 -13.23
N GLU A 130 -9.38 -9.37 -14.20
CA GLU A 130 -8.80 -9.98 -15.39
C GLU A 130 -9.19 -9.12 -16.61
N PRO A 131 -8.46 -8.02 -16.89
CA PRO A 131 -8.79 -7.16 -18.03
C PRO A 131 -8.43 -7.84 -19.34
N GLY A 132 -9.34 -7.74 -20.31
CA GLY A 132 -9.11 -8.18 -21.68
C GLY A 132 -8.53 -7.07 -22.58
N VAL A 133 -8.54 -7.33 -23.89
CA VAL A 133 -8.11 -6.34 -24.89
C VAL A 133 -9.10 -5.17 -24.91
N GLY A 134 -8.60 -3.96 -24.72
CA GLY A 134 -9.42 -2.74 -24.65
C GLY A 134 -10.00 -2.45 -23.27
N GLU A 135 -9.64 -3.23 -22.26
CA GLU A 135 -10.11 -3.10 -20.90
C GLU A 135 -8.96 -2.72 -19.95
N ILE A 136 -9.31 -2.12 -18.80
CA ILE A 136 -8.37 -1.73 -17.76
C ILE A 136 -9.01 -1.90 -16.39
N VAL A 137 -8.22 -2.36 -15.43
CA VAL A 137 -8.54 -2.28 -14.00
C VAL A 137 -7.81 -1.07 -13.41
N ILE A 138 -8.50 -0.26 -12.64
CA ILE A 138 -7.94 0.94 -12.03
C ILE A 138 -7.71 0.69 -10.53
N ASP A 139 -6.63 1.27 -10.00
CA ASP A 139 -6.39 1.19 -8.57
C ASP A 139 -7.51 1.88 -7.78
N ALA A 140 -7.96 1.19 -6.73
CA ALA A 140 -9.12 1.62 -5.97
C ALA A 140 -8.91 2.94 -5.22
N HIS A 141 -7.67 3.28 -4.85
CA HIS A 141 -7.36 4.55 -4.20
C HIS A 141 -7.70 5.74 -5.09
N PHE A 142 -7.37 5.65 -6.39
CA PHE A 142 -7.76 6.67 -7.37
C PHE A 142 -9.26 6.64 -7.66
N ALA A 143 -9.79 5.46 -7.98
CA ALA A 143 -11.17 5.31 -8.42
C ALA A 143 -12.21 5.77 -7.39
N GLN A 144 -11.94 5.54 -6.11
CA GLN A 144 -12.82 5.87 -4.98
C GLN A 144 -12.56 7.26 -4.38
N ASP A 145 -11.58 8.01 -4.91
CA ASP A 145 -11.38 9.39 -4.45
C ASP A 145 -12.64 10.22 -4.70
N LYS A 146 -13.05 10.99 -3.70
CA LYS A 146 -14.29 11.79 -3.72
C LYS A 146 -14.36 12.84 -4.83
N ASP A 147 -13.21 13.24 -5.37
CA ASP A 147 -13.11 14.22 -6.45
C ASP A 147 -13.09 13.53 -7.83
N ILE A 148 -12.96 12.19 -7.86
CA ILE A 148 -12.88 11.36 -9.06
C ILE A 148 -14.20 10.59 -9.29
N GLU A 149 -14.63 9.78 -8.31
CA GLU A 149 -15.87 8.97 -8.33
C GLU A 149 -16.03 8.15 -9.64
N MET A 150 -14.99 7.42 -10.05
CA MET A 150 -15.00 6.59 -11.25
C MET A 150 -15.92 5.36 -11.08
N LYS A 151 -16.51 4.88 -12.17
CA LYS A 151 -17.43 3.73 -12.17
C LYS A 151 -16.98 2.67 -13.18
N ILE A 152 -17.36 1.42 -12.92
CA ILE A 152 -17.23 0.35 -13.90
C ILE A 152 -18.09 0.70 -15.13
N GLY A 153 -17.50 0.53 -16.33
CA GLY A 153 -18.06 0.93 -17.60
C GLY A 153 -17.69 2.35 -18.05
N ASP A 154 -17.03 3.14 -17.19
CA ASP A 154 -16.46 4.41 -17.60
C ASP A 154 -15.29 4.17 -18.58
N SER A 155 -14.98 5.17 -19.39
CA SER A 155 -13.85 5.12 -20.30
C SER A 155 -12.71 6.00 -19.79
N ILE A 156 -11.48 5.51 -19.97
CA ILE A 156 -10.26 6.25 -19.68
C ILE A 156 -9.37 6.24 -20.94
N GLU A 157 -8.77 7.36 -21.24
CA GLU A 157 -7.82 7.47 -22.33
C GLU A 157 -6.40 7.40 -21.76
N ILE A 158 -5.56 6.55 -22.33
CA ILE A 158 -4.17 6.39 -21.87
C ILE A 158 -3.18 6.64 -23.02
N ILE A 159 -2.00 7.13 -22.66
CA ILE A 159 -0.83 7.21 -23.54
C ILE A 159 0.31 6.50 -22.83
N VAL A 160 0.84 5.46 -23.48
CA VAL A 160 1.96 4.68 -22.95
C VAL A 160 2.93 4.34 -24.09
N GLY A 161 4.22 4.53 -23.84
CA GLY A 161 5.25 4.27 -24.85
C GLY A 161 5.05 5.07 -26.16
N GLU A 162 5.34 4.44 -27.29
CA GLU A 162 5.25 5.04 -28.63
C GLU A 162 3.93 4.72 -29.37
N GLY A 163 3.04 3.93 -28.75
CA GLY A 163 1.84 3.38 -29.40
C GLY A 163 0.68 4.36 -29.58
N GLY A 164 0.80 5.59 -29.07
CA GLY A 164 -0.24 6.61 -29.17
C GLY A 164 -1.36 6.46 -28.13
N SER A 165 -2.41 7.27 -28.28
CA SER A 165 -3.54 7.28 -27.37
C SER A 165 -4.45 6.08 -27.58
N GLN A 166 -4.90 5.46 -26.49
CA GLN A 166 -5.85 4.34 -26.44
C GLN A 166 -6.98 4.68 -25.49
N THR A 167 -8.22 4.44 -25.90
CA THR A 167 -9.39 4.54 -24.99
C THR A 167 -9.75 3.15 -24.53
N LEU A 168 -9.81 2.97 -23.21
CA LEU A 168 -10.07 1.70 -22.55
C LEU A 168 -11.32 1.78 -21.69
N GLU A 169 -12.03 0.65 -21.54
CA GLU A 169 -13.16 0.52 -20.64
C GLU A 169 -12.69 0.06 -19.26
N VAL A 170 -13.14 0.72 -18.20
CA VAL A 170 -12.86 0.35 -16.81
C VAL A 170 -13.74 -0.84 -16.43
N VAL A 171 -13.14 -2.00 -16.18
CA VAL A 171 -13.85 -3.24 -15.86
C VAL A 171 -13.80 -3.62 -14.40
N GLY A 172 -12.96 -2.98 -13.61
CA GLY A 172 -12.85 -3.26 -12.20
C GLY A 172 -11.95 -2.28 -11.45
N PHE A 173 -12.00 -2.42 -10.12
CA PHE A 173 -11.15 -1.71 -9.18
C PHE A 173 -10.43 -2.72 -8.30
N ALA A 174 -9.12 -2.51 -8.08
CA ALA A 174 -8.28 -3.40 -7.30
C ALA A 174 -7.23 -2.62 -6.52
N ASN A 175 -6.62 -3.26 -5.52
CA ASN A 175 -5.42 -2.77 -4.86
C ASN A 175 -4.25 -3.72 -5.16
N SER A 176 -3.04 -3.18 -5.32
CA SER A 176 -1.81 -3.94 -5.47
C SER A 176 -0.98 -3.89 -4.19
N PRO A 177 -0.31 -4.99 -3.81
CA PRO A 177 0.63 -4.96 -2.68
C PRO A 177 1.83 -4.02 -2.94
N LEU A 178 2.14 -3.75 -4.20
CA LEU A 178 3.21 -2.81 -4.57
C LEU A 178 2.80 -1.35 -4.43
N GLU A 179 1.49 -1.03 -4.45
CA GLU A 179 0.95 0.32 -4.48
C GLU A 179 0.03 0.65 -3.29
N LEU A 180 0.12 -0.12 -2.20
CA LEU A 180 -0.76 0.09 -1.04
C LEU A 180 -0.50 1.45 -0.37
N PHE A 181 0.76 1.91 -0.35
CA PHE A 181 1.07 3.30 -0.06
C PHE A 181 0.98 4.12 -1.35
N TYR A 182 -0.23 4.56 -1.68
CA TYR A 182 -0.54 5.18 -2.96
C TYR A 182 0.02 6.59 -3.06
N ALA A 183 1.14 6.74 -3.76
CA ALA A 183 1.83 8.01 -3.96
C ALA A 183 2.39 8.11 -5.36
N GLU A 184 2.42 9.33 -5.90
CA GLU A 184 3.09 9.61 -7.17
C GLU A 184 4.59 9.21 -7.08
N PRO A 185 5.18 8.61 -8.13
CA PRO A 185 6.58 8.22 -8.15
C PRO A 185 7.52 9.34 -7.69
N GLY A 186 8.29 9.06 -6.62
CA GLY A 186 9.18 10.04 -5.98
C GLY A 186 8.54 10.94 -4.91
N SER A 187 7.25 10.79 -4.64
CA SER A 187 6.56 11.45 -3.52
C SER A 187 6.56 10.55 -2.28
N ILE A 188 6.72 11.17 -1.12
CA ILE A 188 6.57 10.51 0.19
C ILE A 188 5.21 10.84 0.83
N LEU A 189 4.33 11.54 0.12
CA LEU A 189 3.00 11.91 0.59
C LEU A 189 1.97 11.17 -0.25
N PRO A 190 1.05 10.42 0.37
CA PRO A 190 -0.02 9.77 -0.37
C PRO A 190 -0.91 10.80 -1.06
N GLN A 191 -1.22 10.54 -2.33
CA GLN A 191 -2.08 11.40 -3.16
C GLN A 191 -2.96 10.50 -4.02
N THR A 192 -4.25 10.63 -3.90
CA THR A 192 -5.21 9.72 -4.53
C THR A 192 -5.83 10.27 -5.83
N SER A 193 -5.75 11.58 -6.09
CA SER A 193 -6.43 12.21 -7.22
C SER A 193 -5.51 12.77 -8.31
N THR A 194 -4.19 12.74 -8.11
CA THR A 194 -3.21 13.36 -9.04
C THR A 194 -2.40 12.36 -9.86
N PHE A 195 -2.56 11.08 -9.56
CA PHE A 195 -1.77 9.99 -10.10
C PHE A 195 -2.68 8.79 -10.36
N VAL A 196 -2.46 8.06 -11.46
CA VAL A 196 -3.27 6.90 -11.83
C VAL A 196 -2.41 5.65 -11.90
N VAL A 197 -2.85 4.58 -11.24
CA VAL A 197 -2.32 3.24 -11.45
C VAL A 197 -3.38 2.42 -12.19
N GLY A 198 -2.95 1.78 -13.26
CA GLY A 198 -3.80 0.93 -14.08
C GLY A 198 -3.18 -0.44 -14.32
N TYR A 199 -4.02 -1.47 -14.33
CA TYR A 199 -3.62 -2.85 -14.55
C TYR A 199 -4.25 -3.34 -15.85
N LEU A 200 -3.45 -3.92 -16.72
CA LEU A 200 -3.83 -4.42 -18.03
C LEU A 200 -3.30 -5.83 -18.24
N ASP A 201 -3.85 -6.53 -19.22
CA ASP A 201 -3.19 -7.73 -19.73
C ASP A 201 -1.79 -7.37 -20.25
N VAL A 202 -0.78 -8.16 -19.90
CA VAL A 202 0.62 -7.83 -20.16
C VAL A 202 0.95 -7.80 -21.64
N GLU A 203 0.39 -8.72 -22.44
CA GLU A 203 0.62 -8.78 -23.89
C GLU A 203 -0.07 -7.60 -24.61
N TYR A 204 -1.25 -7.23 -24.09
CA TYR A 204 -1.97 -6.06 -24.58
C TYR A 204 -1.23 -4.77 -24.26
N LEU A 205 -0.74 -4.60 -23.01
CA LEU A 205 0.07 -3.44 -22.63
C LEU A 205 1.34 -3.33 -23.49
N ALA A 206 2.05 -4.43 -23.70
CA ALA A 206 3.21 -4.47 -24.57
C ALA A 206 2.85 -4.00 -26.00
N THR A 207 1.76 -4.51 -26.54
CA THR A 207 1.32 -4.17 -27.90
C THR A 207 0.97 -2.69 -28.05
N ILE A 208 0.19 -2.12 -27.14
CA ILE A 208 -0.25 -0.72 -27.22
C ILE A 208 0.87 0.27 -26.89
N SER A 209 1.92 -0.16 -26.21
CA SER A 209 3.11 0.66 -25.94
C SER A 209 4.13 0.64 -27.08
N GLY A 210 3.89 -0.15 -28.14
CA GLY A 210 4.79 -0.28 -29.28
C GLY A 210 5.90 -1.31 -29.09
N ASN A 211 5.80 -2.15 -28.07
CA ASN A 211 6.76 -3.21 -27.78
C ASN A 211 6.34 -4.56 -28.37
N THR A 212 7.22 -5.54 -28.32
CA THR A 212 6.89 -6.92 -28.66
C THR A 212 6.00 -7.53 -27.58
N PHE A 213 5.16 -8.50 -27.93
CA PHE A 213 4.19 -9.13 -27.00
C PHE A 213 4.84 -9.81 -25.79
N ASP A 214 6.11 -10.20 -25.90
CA ASP A 214 6.93 -10.83 -24.88
C ASP A 214 7.76 -9.84 -24.04
N ALA A 215 7.59 -8.53 -24.27
CA ALA A 215 8.30 -7.48 -23.57
C ALA A 215 8.01 -7.50 -22.06
N ARG A 216 9.07 -7.51 -21.26
CA ARG A 216 9.01 -7.48 -19.78
C ARG A 216 10.14 -6.59 -19.25
N ASN A 217 9.96 -6.05 -18.07
CA ASN A 217 11.01 -5.29 -17.37
C ASN A 217 11.00 -5.45 -15.85
N THR A 218 10.14 -6.31 -15.35
CA THR A 218 10.02 -6.53 -13.91
C THR A 218 9.88 -8.03 -13.63
N LEU A 219 10.51 -8.47 -12.54
CA LEU A 219 10.48 -9.84 -12.07
C LEU A 219 10.20 -9.82 -10.57
N SER A 220 9.13 -10.48 -10.16
CA SER A 220 8.73 -10.66 -8.77
C SER A 220 9.09 -12.07 -8.32
N ILE A 221 9.78 -12.22 -7.20
CA ILE A 221 10.28 -13.50 -6.69
C ILE A 221 9.76 -13.71 -5.27
N ASP A 222 9.13 -14.84 -5.04
CA ASP A 222 8.80 -15.41 -3.75
C ASP A 222 9.83 -16.48 -3.44
N LEU A 223 10.65 -16.26 -2.42
CA LEU A 223 11.77 -17.12 -2.06
C LEU A 223 11.27 -18.32 -1.25
N LYS A 224 11.88 -19.47 -1.51
CA LYS A 224 11.53 -20.70 -0.82
C LYS A 224 11.94 -20.64 0.66
N GLY A 225 10.94 -20.88 1.53
CA GLY A 225 11.17 -20.99 2.97
C GLY A 225 11.28 -19.67 3.69
N THR A 226 11.03 -18.55 3.03
CA THR A 226 10.82 -17.27 3.71
C THR A 226 9.50 -17.32 4.50
N PRO A 227 9.42 -16.66 5.67
CA PRO A 227 8.16 -16.53 6.36
C PRO A 227 7.19 -15.70 5.51
N GLN A 228 5.90 -15.93 5.72
CA GLN A 228 4.87 -15.02 5.23
C GLN A 228 5.19 -13.60 5.68
N PHE A 229 4.84 -12.63 4.82
CA PHE A 229 5.12 -11.24 5.13
C PHE A 229 4.38 -10.80 6.39
N ASP A 230 5.11 -10.20 7.31
CA ASP A 230 4.58 -9.53 8.50
C ASP A 230 5.04 -8.07 8.45
N LEU A 231 4.12 -7.11 8.50
CA LEU A 231 4.42 -5.69 8.46
C LEU A 231 5.32 -5.24 9.63
N SER A 232 5.36 -5.99 10.73
CA SER A 232 6.23 -5.73 11.88
C SER A 232 7.66 -6.23 11.68
N ASP A 233 7.89 -7.19 10.78
CA ASP A 233 9.16 -7.91 10.63
C ASP A 233 10.02 -7.44 9.44
N THR A 234 9.63 -6.39 8.73
CA THR A 234 10.31 -5.94 7.50
C THR A 234 11.77 -5.56 7.67
N ASP A 235 12.27 -5.39 8.89
CA ASP A 235 13.54 -4.69 9.12
C ASP A 235 14.66 -5.54 9.74
N GLU A 236 14.37 -6.61 10.44
CA GLU A 236 15.39 -7.22 11.30
C GLU A 236 15.83 -8.66 10.91
N ASN A 237 15.04 -9.38 10.13
CA ASN A 237 15.30 -10.81 9.87
C ASN A 237 15.80 -11.13 8.48
N GLU A 238 15.82 -10.17 7.59
CA GLU A 238 16.32 -10.36 6.23
C GLU A 238 17.84 -10.14 6.13
N GLY A 239 18.52 -10.18 7.22
CA GLY A 239 19.94 -10.07 7.49
C GLY A 239 20.94 -10.28 6.33
N GLU A 240 22.14 -10.66 6.73
CA GLU A 240 23.29 -10.86 5.81
C GLU A 240 23.01 -11.86 4.67
N GLU A 241 22.09 -12.82 4.85
CA GLU A 241 21.79 -13.86 3.84
C GLU A 241 21.01 -13.28 2.64
N LEU A 242 20.01 -12.42 2.87
CA LEU A 242 19.27 -11.78 1.78
C LEU A 242 20.14 -10.79 1.01
N GLN A 243 21.00 -10.03 1.72
CA GLN A 243 21.94 -9.12 1.06
C GLN A 243 22.92 -9.87 0.18
N VAL A 244 23.43 -11.03 0.62
CA VAL A 244 24.30 -11.90 -0.20
C VAL A 244 23.54 -12.36 -1.45
N LEU A 245 22.29 -12.76 -1.33
CA LEU A 245 21.46 -13.17 -2.46
C LEU A 245 21.19 -12.00 -3.43
N LYS A 246 20.89 -10.80 -2.93
CA LYS A 246 20.75 -9.59 -3.76
C LYS A 246 22.04 -9.29 -4.54
N ASP A 247 23.19 -9.44 -3.91
CA ASP A 247 24.49 -9.23 -4.55
C ASP A 247 24.77 -10.31 -5.61
N GLU A 248 24.42 -11.57 -5.35
CA GLU A 248 24.54 -12.68 -6.32
C GLU A 248 23.64 -12.47 -7.53
N ILE A 249 22.38 -12.08 -7.32
CA ILE A 249 21.44 -11.75 -8.41
C ILE A 249 21.96 -10.58 -9.23
N SER A 250 22.45 -9.53 -8.58
CA SER A 250 22.99 -8.35 -9.25
C SER A 250 24.24 -8.69 -10.09
N LEU A 251 25.07 -9.61 -9.61
CA LEU A 251 26.20 -10.12 -10.38
C LEU A 251 25.76 -10.93 -11.59
N PHE A 252 24.79 -11.83 -11.41
CA PHE A 252 24.20 -12.61 -12.50
C PHE A 252 23.59 -11.71 -13.59
N MET A 253 22.82 -10.68 -13.20
CA MET A 253 22.27 -9.70 -14.12
C MET A 253 23.37 -8.98 -14.91
N THR A 254 24.46 -8.62 -14.25
CA THR A 254 25.62 -7.98 -14.89
C THR A 254 26.28 -8.89 -15.92
N GLU A 255 26.44 -10.19 -15.61
CA GLU A 255 26.98 -11.20 -16.51
C GLU A 255 26.06 -11.46 -17.72
N ALA A 256 24.74 -11.36 -17.50
CA ALA A 256 23.72 -11.46 -18.55
C ALA A 256 23.53 -10.16 -19.37
N GLU A 257 24.35 -9.12 -19.12
CA GLU A 257 24.23 -7.79 -19.70
C GLU A 257 22.87 -7.11 -19.43
N THR A 258 22.14 -7.56 -18.37
CA THR A 258 20.88 -6.99 -17.93
C THR A 258 21.15 -5.97 -16.82
N ASN A 259 20.78 -4.71 -17.05
CA ASN A 259 20.97 -3.65 -16.05
C ASN A 259 19.65 -3.35 -15.34
N GLY A 260 19.68 -3.28 -14.02
CA GLY A 260 18.49 -3.05 -13.22
C GLY A 260 18.78 -2.88 -11.75
N THR A 261 17.72 -2.89 -10.96
CA THR A 261 17.75 -2.83 -9.49
C THR A 261 17.13 -4.09 -8.91
N VAL A 262 17.65 -4.54 -7.78
CA VAL A 262 17.06 -5.61 -6.96
C VAL A 262 16.63 -4.97 -5.66
N ALA A 263 15.31 -4.91 -5.44
CA ALA A 263 14.69 -4.39 -4.24
C ALA A 263 14.16 -5.54 -3.40
N ASP A 264 14.24 -5.43 -2.08
CA ASP A 264 13.55 -6.30 -1.12
C ASP A 264 12.32 -5.58 -0.56
N ARG A 265 11.61 -6.24 0.35
CA ARG A 265 10.39 -5.70 0.99
C ARG A 265 10.63 -4.37 1.71
N GLY A 266 11.83 -4.18 2.30
CA GLY A 266 12.23 -2.94 2.97
C GLY A 266 12.45 -1.77 2.01
N ASP A 267 12.69 -2.03 0.73
CA ASP A 267 12.84 -1.02 -0.31
C ASP A 267 11.49 -0.62 -0.96
N LEU A 268 10.40 -1.35 -0.65
CA LEU A 268 9.09 -1.18 -1.28
C LEU A 268 8.14 -0.28 -0.46
N SER A 269 6.96 -0.03 -1.01
CA SER A 269 5.94 0.82 -0.39
C SER A 269 5.44 0.29 0.97
N ALA A 270 5.56 -1.01 1.24
CA ALA A 270 5.24 -1.63 2.52
C ALA A 270 6.04 -1.03 3.68
N GLU A 271 7.31 -0.67 3.46
CA GLU A 271 8.15 -0.03 4.47
C GLU A 271 7.60 1.34 4.89
N LEU A 272 7.04 2.12 3.97
CA LEU A 272 6.42 3.39 4.30
C LEU A 272 5.20 3.22 5.21
N LEU A 273 4.41 2.16 5.01
CA LEU A 273 3.28 1.82 5.89
C LEU A 273 3.78 1.39 7.26
N ARG A 274 4.84 0.60 7.34
CA ARG A 274 5.48 0.20 8.59
C ARG A 274 5.96 1.41 9.39
N LEU A 275 6.65 2.34 8.74
CA LEU A 275 7.15 3.58 9.37
C LEU A 275 6.00 4.47 9.86
N ASP A 276 4.91 4.58 9.10
CA ASP A 276 3.71 5.33 9.53
C ASP A 276 3.08 4.70 10.78
N LYS A 277 2.93 3.37 10.78
CA LYS A 277 2.45 2.60 11.94
C LYS A 277 3.32 2.81 13.16
N GLU A 278 4.64 2.64 13.04
CA GLU A 278 5.58 2.87 14.15
C GLU A 278 5.50 4.31 14.68
N GLY A 279 5.33 5.29 13.79
CA GLY A 279 5.09 6.67 14.17
C GLY A 279 3.86 6.84 15.05
N ILE A 280 2.77 6.16 14.73
CA ILE A 280 1.53 6.14 15.53
C ILE A 280 1.77 5.43 16.87
N GLU A 281 2.39 4.25 16.87
CA GLU A 281 2.67 3.48 18.09
C GLU A 281 3.57 4.23 19.06
N ASN A 282 4.65 4.83 18.57
CA ASN A 282 5.60 5.59 19.38
C ASN A 282 4.99 6.90 19.93
N SER A 283 4.06 7.52 19.21
CA SER A 283 3.39 8.75 19.67
C SER A 283 2.22 8.48 20.62
N THR A 284 1.61 7.32 20.57
CA THR A 284 0.46 6.94 21.41
C THR A 284 0.73 7.05 22.93
N PRO A 285 1.83 6.50 23.50
CA PRO A 285 2.13 6.63 24.93
C PRO A 285 2.33 8.09 25.36
N PHE A 286 2.93 8.91 24.48
CA PHE A 286 3.12 10.34 24.74
C PHE A 286 1.77 11.08 24.79
N ILE A 287 0.91 10.85 23.81
CA ILE A 287 -0.44 11.45 23.75
C ILE A 287 -1.24 11.06 24.98
N LEU A 288 -1.25 9.76 25.36
CA LEU A 288 -1.91 9.26 26.54
C LEU A 288 -1.33 9.88 27.82
N GLY A 289 -0.01 10.01 27.93
CA GLY A 289 0.68 10.66 29.04
C GLY A 289 0.25 12.11 29.22
N VAL A 290 0.17 12.87 28.12
CA VAL A 290 -0.30 14.27 28.13
C VAL A 290 -1.77 14.34 28.56
N LEU A 291 -2.65 13.49 28.05
CA LEU A 291 -4.07 13.47 28.41
C LEU A 291 -4.27 13.13 29.89
N LEU A 292 -3.51 12.14 30.41
CA LEU A 292 -3.55 11.78 31.82
C LEU A 292 -2.99 12.91 32.72
N PHE A 293 -1.92 13.58 32.29
CA PHE A 293 -1.34 14.71 33.01
C PHE A 293 -2.33 15.89 33.10
N ILE A 294 -2.98 16.24 31.98
CA ILE A 294 -4.01 17.27 31.95
C ILE A 294 -5.19 16.89 32.87
N SER A 295 -5.62 15.64 32.80
CA SER A 295 -6.68 15.12 33.68
C SER A 295 -6.30 15.25 35.16
N GLY A 296 -5.07 14.90 35.51
CA GLY A 296 -4.51 15.03 36.88
C GLY A 296 -4.47 16.48 37.34
N LEU A 297 -4.04 17.40 36.46
CA LEU A 297 -4.02 18.86 36.76
C LEU A 297 -5.45 19.39 37.03
N VAL A 298 -6.42 19.02 36.20
CA VAL A 298 -7.82 19.44 36.39
C VAL A 298 -8.36 18.89 37.69
N ILE A 299 -8.03 17.63 38.07
CA ILE A 299 -8.40 17.05 39.36
C ILE A 299 -7.76 17.87 40.51
N ALA A 300 -6.46 18.15 40.45
CA ALA A 300 -5.75 18.88 41.49
C ALA A 300 -6.36 20.28 41.69
N VAL A 301 -6.58 21.03 40.61
CA VAL A 301 -7.19 22.38 40.68
C VAL A 301 -8.65 22.34 41.12
N SER A 302 -9.36 21.21 40.92
CA SER A 302 -10.77 21.10 41.33
C SER A 302 -10.95 20.67 42.79
N LEU A 303 -9.87 20.20 43.43
CA LEU A 303 -9.88 19.82 44.85
C LEU A 303 -9.54 20.97 45.79
N ASP A 304 -8.91 22.04 45.29
CA ASP A 304 -8.72 23.31 45.98
C ASP A 304 -10.00 24.20 45.89
#